data_12a5d76a5be511dfcec1814d80ccca0a
#
_entry.id   12a5d76a5be511dfcec1814d80ccca0a
#
_cell.length_a   1.000
_cell.length_b   1.000
_cell.length_c   1.000
_cell.angle_alpha   90.00
_cell.angle_beta   90.00
_cell.angle_gamma   90.00
#
_symmetry.space_group_name_H-M   'P 1'
#
loop_
_entity.id
_entity.type
_entity.pdbx_description
1 polymer ?
#
loop_
_entity_poly.entity_id
_entity_poly.type
_entity_poly.pdbx_seq_one_letter_code
_entity_poly.pdbx_strand_id
1 'polypeptide(L)'
;IRAALKQARATAGEVLAIGVSGQQHGFVPLDKKGAVIRPAKLWCDTSTAAECDEIMGMLGGLKGSIKELGNAVLPGFTAGKILWLKKREPKNFRRLATVMLPHDYLNFWLTGNAVMEYGDASGTALLNVRTRKWSRKTLKAIDAGLEAKLPKLISSDQPAGTLQAATARRLGLNTDVLVSAGGGDNMMGAIGTGNTSPGVVTASFGTSGTIYACAGKPVVDPKGEIAAFCDS
;
A
#
# COMPACT_ATOMS: atom_id res chain seq x y z
N ILE A 1 -6.46 19.35 -6.67
CA ILE A 1 -5.23 20.12 -6.93
C ILE A 1 -5.59 21.47 -7.57
N ARG A 2 -6.12 21.56 -8.80
CA ARG A 2 -6.39 22.84 -9.49
C ARG A 2 -7.23 23.82 -8.67
N ALA A 3 -8.30 23.35 -8.00
CA ALA A 3 -9.13 24.19 -7.15
C ALA A 3 -8.34 24.74 -5.94
N ALA A 4 -7.52 23.91 -5.32
CA ALA A 4 -6.67 24.32 -4.21
C ALA A 4 -5.63 25.38 -4.63
N LEU A 5 -4.96 25.17 -5.79
CA LEU A 5 -4.02 26.15 -6.34
C LEU A 5 -4.70 27.50 -6.62
N LYS A 6 -5.90 27.46 -7.22
CA LYS A 6 -6.68 28.68 -7.46
C LYS A 6 -7.03 29.39 -6.16
N GLN A 7 -7.46 28.66 -5.14
CA GLN A 7 -7.82 29.22 -3.83
C GLN A 7 -6.59 29.82 -3.13
N ALA A 8 -5.45 29.13 -3.21
CA ALA A 8 -4.18 29.61 -2.65
C ALA A 8 -3.53 30.74 -3.48
N ARG A 9 -4.05 31.03 -4.67
CA ARG A 9 -3.44 31.94 -5.66
C ARG A 9 -2.00 31.54 -6.03
N ALA A 10 -1.70 30.23 -5.93
CA ALA A 10 -0.40 29.69 -6.23
C ALA A 10 -0.23 29.47 -7.74
N THR A 11 0.95 29.75 -8.23
CA THR A 11 1.37 29.50 -9.62
C THR A 11 1.94 28.10 -9.77
N ALA A 12 2.04 27.60 -11.00
CA ALA A 12 2.64 26.29 -11.27
C ALA A 12 4.10 26.19 -10.81
N GLY A 13 4.87 27.28 -10.88
CA GLY A 13 6.28 27.32 -10.49
C GLY A 13 6.52 27.31 -8.97
N GLU A 14 5.49 27.56 -8.18
CA GLU A 14 5.59 27.52 -6.72
C GLU A 14 5.31 26.13 -6.15
N VAL A 15 4.82 25.18 -6.96
CA VAL A 15 4.58 23.81 -6.53
C VAL A 15 5.83 22.98 -6.80
N LEU A 16 6.53 22.61 -5.74
CA LEU A 16 7.78 21.85 -5.82
C LEU A 16 7.57 20.34 -5.70
N ALA A 17 6.57 19.92 -4.91
CA ALA A 17 6.32 18.51 -4.67
C ALA A 17 4.84 18.21 -4.39
N ILE A 18 4.46 16.94 -4.58
CA ILE A 18 3.17 16.35 -4.22
C ILE A 18 3.43 15.13 -3.33
N GLY A 19 2.77 15.08 -2.18
CA GLY A 19 2.70 13.88 -1.34
C GLY A 19 1.30 13.27 -1.41
N VAL A 20 1.24 11.94 -1.50
CA VAL A 20 -0.02 11.19 -1.50
C VAL A 20 -0.15 10.43 -0.19
N SER A 21 -1.23 10.69 0.55
CA SER A 21 -1.69 9.88 1.67
C SER A 21 -2.92 9.11 1.22
N GLY A 22 -2.94 7.81 1.38
CA GLY A 22 -4.05 6.99 0.92
C GLY A 22 -4.42 5.85 1.86
N GLN A 23 -5.67 5.40 1.76
CA GLN A 23 -6.13 4.27 2.56
C GLN A 23 -5.28 3.03 2.32
N GLN A 24 -4.96 2.32 3.39
CA GLN A 24 -4.14 1.11 3.37
C GLN A 24 -4.91 -0.11 2.81
N HIS A 25 -4.18 -1.16 2.46
CA HIS A 25 -4.70 -2.51 2.15
C HIS A 25 -5.62 -2.63 0.94
N GLY A 26 -6.03 -1.54 0.33
CA GLY A 26 -6.88 -1.56 -0.85
C GLY A 26 -6.19 -2.29 -2.01
N PHE A 27 -6.97 -2.96 -2.88
CA PHE A 27 -6.42 -3.66 -4.04
C PHE A 27 -6.91 -3.02 -5.33
N VAL A 28 -6.01 -2.40 -6.06
CA VAL A 28 -6.23 -1.82 -7.39
C VAL A 28 -5.51 -2.67 -8.43
N PRO A 29 -6.21 -3.61 -9.11
CA PRO A 29 -5.60 -4.47 -10.13
C PRO A 29 -5.46 -3.73 -11.46
N LEU A 30 -4.24 -3.69 -12.02
CA LEU A 30 -3.97 -3.09 -13.32
C LEU A 30 -3.63 -4.14 -14.37
N ASP A 31 -4.03 -3.89 -15.62
CA ASP A 31 -3.61 -4.67 -16.77
C ASP A 31 -2.26 -4.18 -17.35
N LYS A 32 -1.77 -4.83 -18.40
CA LYS A 32 -0.50 -4.50 -19.06
C LYS A 32 -0.42 -3.08 -19.64
N LYS A 33 -1.57 -2.40 -19.80
CA LYS A 33 -1.66 -1.01 -20.27
C LYS A 33 -1.77 -0.02 -19.12
N GLY A 34 -1.72 -0.49 -17.87
CA GLY A 34 -1.95 0.34 -16.68
C GLY A 34 -3.42 0.71 -16.44
N ALA A 35 -4.34 0.08 -17.17
CA ALA A 35 -5.77 0.31 -16.97
C ALA A 35 -6.31 -0.54 -15.81
N VAL A 36 -7.18 0.07 -15.01
CA VAL A 36 -7.86 -0.62 -13.89
C VAL A 36 -8.77 -1.70 -14.43
N ILE A 37 -8.58 -2.94 -13.98
CA ILE A 37 -9.32 -4.12 -14.47
C ILE A 37 -10.75 -4.17 -13.90
N ARG A 38 -10.92 -3.76 -12.66
CA ARG A 38 -12.18 -3.74 -11.91
C ARG A 38 -12.12 -2.72 -10.77
N PRO A 39 -13.28 -2.30 -10.21
CA PRO A 39 -13.29 -1.45 -9.02
C PRO A 39 -12.43 -2.03 -7.88
N ALA A 40 -11.70 -1.17 -7.18
CA ALA A 40 -10.84 -1.57 -6.09
C ALA A 40 -11.63 -2.25 -4.95
N LYS A 41 -11.06 -3.29 -4.36
CA LYS A 41 -11.52 -3.82 -3.07
C LYS A 41 -10.84 -3.02 -1.96
N LEU A 42 -11.64 -2.35 -1.13
CA LEU A 42 -11.14 -1.46 -0.09
C LEU A 42 -10.72 -2.20 1.18
N TRP A 43 -10.08 -1.51 2.11
CA TRP A 43 -9.65 -2.06 3.40
C TRP A 43 -10.83 -2.60 4.26
N CYS A 44 -11.99 -1.95 4.18
CA CYS A 44 -13.21 -2.36 4.89
C CYS A 44 -13.97 -3.52 4.22
N ASP A 45 -13.52 -3.99 3.04
CA ASP A 45 -14.11 -5.16 2.37
C ASP A 45 -13.57 -6.44 2.99
N THR A 46 -14.37 -7.06 3.86
CA THR A 46 -14.06 -8.30 4.58
C THR A 46 -14.53 -9.56 3.85
N SER A 47 -15.02 -9.45 2.62
CA SER A 47 -15.54 -10.58 1.83
C SER A 47 -14.49 -11.64 1.47
N THR A 48 -13.24 -11.44 1.86
CA THR A 48 -12.08 -12.30 1.57
C THR A 48 -11.62 -13.12 2.78
N ALA A 49 -12.45 -13.26 3.82
CA ALA A 49 -12.07 -14.00 5.03
C ALA A 49 -11.65 -15.45 4.73
N ALA A 50 -12.40 -16.15 3.88
CA ALA A 50 -12.06 -17.52 3.50
C ALA A 50 -10.72 -17.64 2.77
N GLU A 51 -10.39 -16.68 1.92
CA GLU A 51 -9.11 -16.62 1.23
C GLU A 51 -7.95 -16.29 2.18
N CYS A 52 -8.19 -15.48 3.20
CA CYS A 52 -7.19 -15.20 4.25
C CYS A 52 -6.90 -16.45 5.08
N ASP A 53 -7.93 -17.18 5.50
CA ASP A 53 -7.78 -18.44 6.22
C ASP A 53 -7.04 -19.49 5.39
N GLU A 54 -7.33 -19.57 4.10
CA GLU A 54 -6.64 -20.47 3.17
C GLU A 54 -5.15 -20.13 3.06
N ILE A 55 -4.79 -18.84 2.91
CA ILE A 55 -3.39 -18.40 2.87
C ILE A 55 -2.70 -18.71 4.21
N MET A 56 -3.35 -18.40 5.35
CA MET A 56 -2.80 -18.74 6.66
C MET A 56 -2.59 -20.25 6.81
N GLY A 57 -3.53 -21.07 6.37
CA GLY A 57 -3.40 -22.53 6.38
C GLY A 57 -2.16 -23.01 5.62
N MET A 58 -1.92 -22.48 4.41
CA MET A 58 -0.75 -22.79 3.58
C MET A 58 0.58 -22.32 4.22
N LEU A 59 0.55 -21.30 5.07
CA LEU A 59 1.71 -20.80 5.81
C LEU A 59 1.99 -21.60 7.10
N GLY A 60 1.06 -22.44 7.57
CA GLY A 60 1.16 -23.19 8.83
C GLY A 60 0.38 -22.53 9.98
N GLY A 61 -0.75 -21.94 9.66
CA GLY A 61 -1.65 -21.26 10.60
C GLY A 61 -1.12 -19.89 11.04
N LEU A 62 -1.72 -19.34 12.08
CA LEU A 62 -1.35 -18.04 12.63
C LEU A 62 0.14 -17.95 13.00
N LYS A 63 0.69 -18.95 13.68
CA LYS A 63 2.12 -18.99 14.06
C LYS A 63 3.03 -18.96 12.83
N GLY A 64 2.65 -19.70 11.79
CA GLY A 64 3.39 -19.74 10.52
C GLY A 64 3.34 -18.41 9.78
N SER A 65 2.19 -17.77 9.73
CA SER A 65 2.00 -16.44 9.13
C SER A 65 2.85 -15.38 9.85
N ILE A 66 2.78 -15.32 11.18
CA ILE A 66 3.57 -14.37 11.99
C ILE A 66 5.08 -14.63 11.82
N LYS A 67 5.51 -15.91 11.78
CA LYS A 67 6.91 -16.25 11.52
C LYS A 67 7.36 -15.77 10.13
N GLU A 68 6.54 -15.95 9.12
CA GLU A 68 6.86 -15.63 7.72
C GLU A 68 6.76 -14.12 7.43
N LEU A 69 5.72 -13.45 7.88
CA LEU A 69 5.40 -12.08 7.50
C LEU A 69 5.66 -11.06 8.63
N GLY A 70 5.56 -11.48 9.89
CA GLY A 70 5.46 -10.61 11.04
C GLY A 70 4.02 -10.22 11.39
N ASN A 71 3.05 -10.70 10.61
CA ASN A 71 1.63 -10.39 10.74
C ASN A 71 0.75 -11.61 10.51
N ALA A 72 -0.47 -11.57 11.02
CA ALA A 72 -1.56 -12.43 10.55
C ALA A 72 -2.02 -11.98 9.16
N VAL A 73 -2.62 -12.87 8.36
CA VAL A 73 -3.29 -12.51 7.11
C VAL A 73 -4.76 -12.24 7.44
N LEU A 74 -5.09 -10.97 7.61
CA LEU A 74 -6.43 -10.55 8.02
C LEU A 74 -7.32 -10.17 6.82
N PRO A 75 -8.67 -10.30 6.96
CA PRO A 75 -9.63 -9.87 5.95
C PRO A 75 -9.44 -8.41 5.61
N GLY A 76 -9.17 -7.59 5.34
CA GLY A 76 -8.83 -6.23 5.01
C GLY A 76 -7.50 -6.14 4.24
N PHE A 77 -6.58 -7.06 4.42
CA PHE A 77 -5.27 -7.04 3.76
C PHE A 77 -5.34 -7.47 2.29
N THR A 78 -4.34 -7.09 1.51
CA THR A 78 -4.36 -7.23 0.04
C THR A 78 -4.24 -8.67 -0.43
N ALA A 79 -3.48 -9.51 0.28
CA ALA A 79 -3.23 -10.90 -0.12
C ALA A 79 -4.52 -11.71 -0.35
N GLY A 80 -5.48 -11.63 0.59
CA GLY A 80 -6.78 -12.29 0.45
C GLY A 80 -7.56 -11.79 -0.77
N LYS A 81 -7.47 -10.50 -1.10
CA LYS A 81 -8.15 -9.90 -2.26
C LYS A 81 -7.58 -10.38 -3.58
N ILE A 82 -6.27 -10.64 -3.64
CA ILE A 82 -5.62 -11.20 -4.83
C ILE A 82 -6.06 -12.65 -5.04
N LEU A 83 -6.07 -13.47 -3.98
CA LEU A 83 -6.55 -14.85 -4.06
C LEU A 83 -8.04 -14.90 -4.41
N TRP A 84 -8.84 -14.01 -3.85
CA TRP A 84 -10.25 -13.86 -4.19
C TRP A 84 -10.42 -13.55 -5.68
N LEU A 85 -9.66 -12.60 -6.23
CA LEU A 85 -9.70 -12.26 -7.66
C LEU A 85 -9.36 -13.49 -8.51
N LYS A 86 -8.34 -14.27 -8.11
CA LYS A 86 -7.95 -15.50 -8.80
C LYS A 86 -9.08 -16.54 -8.85
N LYS A 87 -9.78 -16.72 -7.72
CA LYS A 87 -10.82 -17.74 -7.56
C LYS A 87 -12.17 -17.30 -8.13
N ARG A 88 -12.57 -16.06 -7.90
CA ARG A 88 -13.92 -15.57 -8.22
C ARG A 88 -14.00 -14.87 -9.58
N GLU A 89 -12.91 -14.25 -10.01
CA GLU A 89 -12.85 -13.53 -11.28
C GLU A 89 -11.65 -13.97 -12.13
N PRO A 90 -11.52 -15.27 -12.51
CA PRO A 90 -10.33 -15.79 -13.17
C PRO A 90 -10.01 -15.11 -14.50
N LYS A 91 -11.01 -14.60 -15.21
CA LYS A 91 -10.82 -13.81 -16.44
C LYS A 91 -10.10 -12.48 -16.14
N ASN A 92 -10.44 -11.81 -15.05
CA ASN A 92 -9.79 -10.59 -14.59
C ASN A 92 -8.38 -10.90 -14.06
N PHE A 93 -8.22 -11.98 -13.29
CA PHE A 93 -6.91 -12.39 -12.78
C PHE A 93 -5.90 -12.69 -13.91
N ARG A 94 -6.32 -13.30 -15.02
CA ARG A 94 -5.46 -13.50 -16.20
C ARG A 94 -4.97 -12.20 -16.84
N ARG A 95 -5.73 -11.11 -16.70
CA ARG A 95 -5.35 -9.77 -17.19
C ARG A 95 -4.42 -9.03 -16.21
N LEU A 96 -4.37 -9.45 -14.95
CA LEU A 96 -3.58 -8.78 -13.90
C LEU A 96 -2.10 -8.76 -14.30
N ALA A 97 -1.57 -7.55 -14.47
CA ALA A 97 -0.17 -7.27 -14.73
C ALA A 97 0.51 -6.57 -13.56
N THR A 98 -0.21 -5.71 -12.82
CA THR A 98 0.36 -4.99 -11.69
C THR A 98 -0.63 -4.91 -10.53
N VAL A 99 -0.14 -5.20 -9.33
CA VAL A 99 -0.85 -5.05 -8.06
C VAL A 99 -0.51 -3.68 -7.50
N MET A 100 -1.52 -2.84 -7.22
CA MET A 100 -1.33 -1.54 -6.61
C MET A 100 -2.20 -1.41 -5.37
N LEU A 101 -1.74 -0.61 -4.40
CA LEU A 101 -2.57 -0.06 -3.35
C LEU A 101 -3.14 1.31 -3.80
N PRO A 102 -4.14 1.87 -3.12
CA PRO A 102 -4.76 3.12 -3.57
C PRO A 102 -3.79 4.28 -3.71
N HIS A 103 -2.88 4.48 -2.75
CA HIS A 103 -1.89 5.57 -2.86
C HIS A 103 -0.83 5.27 -3.93
N ASP A 104 -0.36 4.04 -4.07
CA ASP A 104 0.55 3.64 -5.16
C ASP A 104 -0.06 3.89 -6.54
N TYR A 105 -1.38 3.61 -6.69
CA TYR A 105 -2.08 3.88 -7.94
C TYR A 105 -2.12 5.38 -8.25
N LEU A 106 -2.29 6.24 -7.24
CA LEU A 106 -2.23 7.69 -7.44
C LEU A 106 -0.82 8.13 -7.83
N ASN A 107 0.21 7.60 -7.18
CA ASN A 107 1.60 7.84 -7.55
C ASN A 107 1.89 7.37 -8.99
N PHE A 108 1.42 6.17 -9.36
CA PHE A 108 1.51 5.67 -10.73
C PHE A 108 0.80 6.59 -11.74
N TRP A 109 -0.41 7.05 -11.41
CA TRP A 109 -1.15 7.99 -12.26
C TRP A 109 -0.43 9.34 -12.40
N LEU A 110 0.26 9.80 -11.36
CA LEU A 110 1.03 11.03 -11.39
C LEU A 110 2.32 10.88 -12.19
N THR A 111 3.06 9.79 -12.03
CA THR A 111 4.45 9.62 -12.51
C THR A 111 4.61 8.66 -13.68
N GLY A 112 3.73 7.68 -13.82
CA GLY A 112 3.90 6.53 -14.70
C GLY A 112 4.75 5.40 -14.11
N ASN A 113 5.33 5.57 -12.91
CA ASN A 113 6.19 4.60 -12.26
C ASN A 113 5.41 3.68 -11.32
N ALA A 114 5.57 2.36 -11.49
CA ALA A 114 5.01 1.35 -10.61
C ALA A 114 5.95 1.11 -9.42
N VAL A 115 5.74 1.82 -8.33
CA VAL A 115 6.51 1.71 -7.09
C VAL A 115 5.58 1.56 -5.90
N MET A 116 6.10 1.02 -4.79
CA MET A 116 5.41 0.87 -3.51
C MET A 116 6.42 1.08 -2.39
N GLU A 117 6.09 1.89 -1.37
CA GLU A 117 6.97 2.08 -0.23
C GLU A 117 6.76 0.98 0.82
N TYR A 118 7.75 0.79 1.70
CA TYR A 118 7.76 -0.34 2.63
C TYR A 118 6.64 -0.32 3.67
N GLY A 119 6.20 0.86 4.13
CA GLY A 119 5.16 1.00 5.13
C GLY A 119 3.84 0.45 4.60
N ASP A 120 3.38 0.93 3.44
CA ASP A 120 2.12 0.46 2.85
C ASP A 120 2.25 -0.97 2.30
N ALA A 121 3.44 -1.36 1.77
CA ALA A 121 3.73 -2.73 1.37
C ALA A 121 3.54 -3.74 2.51
N SER A 122 3.82 -3.33 3.76
CA SER A 122 3.61 -4.16 4.96
C SER A 122 2.15 -4.55 5.14
N GLY A 123 1.21 -3.66 4.77
CA GLY A 123 -0.23 -3.88 4.83
C GLY A 123 -0.78 -4.79 3.74
N THR A 124 0.05 -5.30 2.86
CA THR A 124 -0.37 -6.26 1.82
C THR A 124 -0.52 -7.69 2.34
N ALA A 125 0.09 -8.04 3.47
CA ALA A 125 0.37 -9.41 3.91
C ALA A 125 1.17 -10.23 2.88
N LEU A 126 2.00 -9.57 2.07
CA LEU A 126 2.93 -10.20 1.12
C LEU A 126 4.39 -9.90 1.47
N LEU A 127 4.63 -8.86 2.28
CA LEU A 127 5.96 -8.42 2.71
C LEU A 127 6.29 -9.01 4.09
N ASN A 128 7.55 -9.44 4.28
CA ASN A 128 8.09 -9.75 5.60
C ASN A 128 8.61 -8.45 6.22
N VAL A 129 7.97 -7.97 7.29
CA VAL A 129 8.30 -6.69 7.93
C VAL A 129 9.69 -6.66 8.58
N ARG A 130 10.27 -7.83 8.93
CA ARG A 130 11.60 -7.89 9.52
C ARG A 130 12.72 -7.77 8.48
N THR A 131 12.50 -8.36 7.30
CA THR A 131 13.50 -8.40 6.22
C THR A 131 13.27 -7.34 5.16
N ARG A 132 12.11 -6.68 5.16
CA ARG A 132 11.65 -5.71 4.16
C ARG A 132 11.67 -6.29 2.74
N LYS A 133 11.35 -7.58 2.60
CA LYS A 133 11.34 -8.29 1.31
C LYS A 133 10.00 -8.97 1.10
N TRP A 134 9.61 -9.11 -0.15
CA TRP A 134 8.46 -9.93 -0.52
C TRP A 134 8.65 -11.37 -0.05
N SER A 135 7.64 -11.94 0.62
CA SER A 135 7.63 -13.34 1.03
C SER A 135 7.35 -14.25 -0.16
N ARG A 136 8.38 -14.85 -0.72
CA ARG A 136 8.22 -15.81 -1.82
C ARG A 136 7.32 -17.00 -1.45
N LYS A 137 7.30 -17.38 -0.18
CA LYS A 137 6.42 -18.45 0.31
C LYS A 137 4.96 -18.03 0.20
N THR A 138 4.61 -16.83 0.67
CA THR A 138 3.25 -16.30 0.58
C THR A 138 2.84 -16.06 -0.86
N LEU A 139 3.73 -15.49 -1.67
CA LEU A 139 3.45 -15.25 -3.09
C LEU A 139 3.13 -16.55 -3.83
N LYS A 140 3.95 -17.59 -3.65
CA LYS A 140 3.74 -18.91 -4.27
C LYS A 140 2.46 -19.59 -3.76
N ALA A 141 2.08 -19.38 -2.50
CA ALA A 141 0.82 -19.90 -1.97
C ALA A 141 -0.40 -19.32 -2.70
N ILE A 142 -0.32 -18.08 -3.17
CA ILE A 142 -1.38 -17.43 -3.95
C ILE A 142 -1.25 -17.78 -5.44
N ASP A 143 -0.08 -17.48 -6.03
CA ASP A 143 0.20 -17.73 -7.44
C ASP A 143 1.70 -17.68 -7.72
N ALA A 144 2.24 -18.66 -8.45
CA ALA A 144 3.66 -18.73 -8.77
C ALA A 144 4.18 -17.53 -9.61
N GLY A 145 3.30 -16.88 -10.37
CA GLY A 145 3.63 -15.70 -11.19
C GLY A 145 3.38 -14.36 -10.51
N LEU A 146 3.00 -14.36 -9.23
CA LEU A 146 2.59 -13.13 -8.55
C LEU A 146 3.76 -12.17 -8.28
N GLU A 147 4.95 -12.68 -8.01
CA GLU A 147 6.15 -11.86 -7.75
C GLU A 147 6.41 -10.87 -8.90
N ALA A 148 6.26 -11.30 -10.15
CA ALA A 148 6.45 -10.47 -11.33
C ALA A 148 5.36 -9.39 -11.54
N LYS A 149 4.30 -9.41 -10.73
CA LYS A 149 3.20 -8.45 -10.79
C LYS A 149 3.25 -7.41 -9.66
N LEU A 150 4.23 -7.52 -8.77
CA LEU A 150 4.40 -6.58 -7.68
C LEU A 150 5.23 -5.38 -8.12
N PRO A 151 4.92 -4.16 -7.64
CA PRO A 151 5.72 -2.98 -7.88
C PRO A 151 7.13 -3.12 -7.31
N LYS A 152 8.04 -2.28 -7.82
CA LYS A 152 9.36 -2.12 -7.21
C LYS A 152 9.21 -1.50 -5.82
N LEU A 153 9.81 -2.11 -4.81
CA LEU A 153 9.88 -1.52 -3.47
C LEU A 153 10.87 -0.33 -3.47
N ILE A 154 10.46 0.76 -2.86
CA ILE A 154 11.28 1.94 -2.63
C ILE A 154 11.27 2.31 -1.15
N SER A 155 12.30 3.03 -0.70
CA SER A 155 12.34 3.64 0.62
C SER A 155 11.47 4.90 0.65
N SER A 156 10.92 5.25 1.80
CA SER A 156 10.05 6.42 1.97
C SER A 156 10.75 7.76 1.71
N ASP A 157 12.07 7.81 1.83
CA ASP A 157 12.90 8.97 1.47
C ASP A 157 13.20 9.07 -0.04
N GLN A 158 12.82 8.07 -0.84
CA GLN A 158 12.97 8.10 -2.29
C GLN A 158 11.70 8.61 -2.96
N PRO A 159 11.79 9.53 -3.95
CA PRO A 159 10.61 9.96 -4.68
C PRO A 159 10.06 8.81 -5.56
N ALA A 160 8.75 8.76 -5.70
CA ALA A 160 8.09 7.91 -6.70
C ALA A 160 8.44 8.34 -8.13
N GLY A 161 8.83 9.60 -8.32
CA GLY A 161 9.27 10.18 -9.58
C GLY A 161 8.91 11.65 -9.70
N THR A 162 8.79 12.12 -10.94
CA THR A 162 8.26 13.45 -11.27
C THR A 162 6.97 13.32 -12.06
N LEU A 163 6.21 14.40 -12.20
CA LEU A 163 4.97 14.38 -12.95
C LEU A 163 5.19 14.00 -14.41
N GLN A 164 4.46 13.00 -14.89
CA GLN A 164 4.42 12.71 -16.33
C GLN A 164 3.72 13.84 -17.11
N ALA A 165 4.16 14.10 -18.33
CA ALA A 165 3.74 15.25 -19.13
C ALA A 165 2.21 15.40 -19.32
N ALA A 166 1.50 14.28 -19.50
CA ALA A 166 0.04 14.29 -19.65
C ALA A 166 -0.66 14.74 -18.37
N THR A 167 -0.19 14.26 -17.22
CA THR A 167 -0.74 14.61 -15.91
C THR A 167 -0.37 16.06 -15.53
N ALA A 168 0.87 16.48 -15.77
CA ALA A 168 1.29 17.85 -15.54
C ALA A 168 0.39 18.85 -16.31
N ARG A 169 0.18 18.63 -17.61
CA ARG A 169 -0.76 19.45 -18.42
C ARG A 169 -2.18 19.45 -17.84
N ARG A 170 -2.68 18.27 -17.43
CA ARG A 170 -4.04 18.15 -16.87
C ARG A 170 -4.19 18.90 -15.55
N LEU A 171 -3.14 18.92 -14.73
CA LEU A 171 -3.15 19.60 -13.43
C LEU A 171 -2.77 21.09 -13.52
N GLY A 172 -2.20 21.53 -14.63
CA GLY A 172 -1.66 22.89 -14.79
C GLY A 172 -0.38 23.09 -13.98
N LEU A 173 0.47 22.08 -13.91
CA LEU A 173 1.73 22.04 -13.18
C LEU A 173 2.91 21.78 -14.12
N ASN A 174 4.12 21.99 -13.62
CA ASN A 174 5.36 21.68 -14.31
C ASN A 174 5.69 20.18 -14.22
N THR A 175 6.47 19.65 -15.15
CA THR A 175 6.88 18.24 -15.16
C THR A 175 8.00 17.91 -14.18
N ASP A 176 8.69 18.89 -13.62
CA ASP A 176 9.75 18.76 -12.64
C ASP A 176 9.24 18.65 -11.18
N VAL A 177 7.92 18.82 -10.99
CA VAL A 177 7.30 18.63 -9.67
C VAL A 177 7.55 17.20 -9.18
N LEU A 178 8.20 17.07 -8.03
CA LEU A 178 8.48 15.78 -7.40
C LEU A 178 7.20 15.14 -6.86
N VAL A 179 7.11 13.82 -6.98
CA VAL A 179 6.08 13.04 -6.30
C VAL A 179 6.79 12.18 -5.26
N SER A 180 6.52 12.43 -3.97
CA SER A 180 7.11 11.64 -2.88
C SER A 180 6.65 10.19 -2.92
N ALA A 181 7.31 9.30 -2.18
CA ALA A 181 6.82 7.95 -1.99
C ALA A 181 5.37 7.95 -1.47
N GLY A 182 5.03 8.93 -0.65
CA GLY A 182 3.75 8.94 0.05
C GLY A 182 3.65 7.81 1.07
N GLY A 183 2.44 7.41 1.43
CA GLY A 183 2.25 6.27 2.34
C GLY A 183 0.80 6.06 2.74
N GLY A 184 0.60 5.03 3.56
CA GLY A 184 -0.69 4.73 4.17
C GLY A 184 -1.16 5.85 5.09
N ASP A 185 -2.45 6.10 5.11
CA ASP A 185 -3.06 7.24 5.81
C ASP A 185 -2.75 7.27 7.32
N ASN A 186 -2.68 6.11 7.98
CA ASN A 186 -2.32 6.04 9.41
C ASN A 186 -0.86 6.46 9.64
N MET A 187 0.08 6.07 8.79
CA MET A 187 1.48 6.47 8.90
C MET A 187 1.65 7.96 8.60
N MET A 188 1.00 8.44 7.54
CA MET A 188 1.05 9.87 7.19
C MET A 188 0.39 10.73 8.27
N GLY A 189 -0.70 10.26 8.87
CA GLY A 189 -1.33 10.90 10.02
C GLY A 189 -0.43 10.93 11.26
N ALA A 190 0.30 9.85 11.53
CA ALA A 190 1.25 9.78 12.63
C ALA A 190 2.41 10.78 12.43
N ILE A 191 3.03 10.80 11.25
CA ILE A 191 4.08 11.76 10.90
C ILE A 191 3.55 13.19 11.03
N GLY A 192 2.37 13.47 10.47
CA GLY A 192 1.74 14.80 10.51
C GLY A 192 1.40 15.28 11.92
N THR A 193 1.27 14.38 12.88
CA THR A 193 1.04 14.68 14.32
C THR A 193 2.30 14.56 15.17
N GLY A 194 3.47 14.43 14.55
CA GLY A 194 4.77 14.38 15.24
C GLY A 194 5.13 13.04 15.87
N ASN A 195 4.44 11.96 15.52
CA ASN A 195 4.78 10.61 15.97
C ASN A 195 5.89 10.00 15.10
N THR A 196 7.10 10.51 15.26
CA THR A 196 8.29 10.12 14.51
C THR A 196 9.38 9.50 15.40
N SER A 197 9.08 9.30 16.68
CA SER A 197 10.05 8.81 17.66
C SER A 197 9.40 7.82 18.62
N PRO A 198 10.16 6.82 19.12
CA PRO A 198 9.67 5.89 20.14
C PRO A 198 9.18 6.63 21.39
N GLY A 199 8.06 6.17 21.94
CA GLY A 199 7.42 6.76 23.13
C GLY A 199 6.27 7.69 22.83
N VAL A 200 6.08 8.10 21.57
CA VAL A 200 4.90 8.85 21.12
C VAL A 200 3.85 7.88 20.61
N VAL A 201 2.59 8.12 20.96
CA VAL A 201 1.44 7.31 20.51
C VAL A 201 0.41 8.25 19.88
N THR A 202 -0.01 7.95 18.67
CA THR A 202 -1.14 8.63 18.03
C THR A 202 -2.38 7.78 18.19
N ALA A 203 -3.43 8.36 18.75
CA ALA A 203 -4.77 7.77 18.83
C ALA A 203 -5.71 8.55 17.91
N SER A 204 -6.27 7.88 16.91
CA SER A 204 -7.27 8.45 16.00
C SER A 204 -8.63 7.86 16.31
N PHE A 205 -9.60 8.71 16.61
CA PHE A 205 -10.96 8.31 16.95
C PHE A 205 -11.96 8.86 15.92
N GLY A 206 -12.73 7.98 15.32
CA GLY A 206 -13.82 8.27 14.39
C GLY A 206 -14.91 7.20 14.53
N THR A 207 -15.54 6.79 13.45
CA THR A 207 -16.45 5.63 13.43
C THR A 207 -15.71 4.34 13.81
N SER A 208 -14.43 4.26 13.49
CA SER A 208 -13.46 3.28 14.00
C SER A 208 -12.31 4.02 14.67
N GLY A 209 -11.49 3.30 15.45
CA GLY A 209 -10.32 3.86 16.10
C GLY A 209 -9.04 3.13 15.69
N THR A 210 -7.93 3.88 15.62
CA THR A 210 -6.60 3.30 15.47
C THR A 210 -5.66 3.86 16.54
N ILE A 211 -4.77 3.00 17.02
CA ILE A 211 -3.66 3.38 17.89
C ILE A 211 -2.39 3.04 17.14
N TYR A 212 -1.53 4.01 16.95
CA TYR A 212 -0.28 3.89 16.23
C TYR A 212 0.89 4.32 17.11
N ALA A 213 1.96 3.52 17.13
CA ALA A 213 3.18 3.83 17.84
C ALA A 213 4.40 3.51 16.96
N CYS A 214 5.43 4.38 17.04
CA CYS A 214 6.71 4.15 16.41
C CYS A 214 7.63 3.34 17.33
N ALA A 215 8.43 2.43 16.77
CA ALA A 215 9.41 1.63 17.51
C ALA A 215 10.73 1.57 16.75
N GLY A 216 11.86 1.59 17.46
CA GLY A 216 13.21 1.54 16.88
C GLY A 216 13.62 0.19 16.28
N LYS A 217 12.77 -0.84 16.41
CA LYS A 217 12.96 -2.18 15.84
C LYS A 217 11.60 -2.83 15.58
N PRO A 218 11.52 -3.82 14.67
CA PRO A 218 10.27 -4.51 14.40
C PRO A 218 9.65 -5.10 15.68
N VAL A 219 8.43 -4.69 16.00
CA VAL A 219 7.62 -5.27 17.07
C VAL A 219 6.60 -6.19 16.43
N VAL A 220 6.68 -7.47 16.76
CA VAL A 220 5.80 -8.50 16.20
C VAL A 220 5.00 -9.14 17.32
N ASP A 221 3.71 -9.07 17.21
CA ASP A 221 2.80 -9.68 18.18
C ASP A 221 2.57 -11.16 17.86
N PRO A 222 2.93 -12.08 18.80
CA PRO A 222 2.72 -13.52 18.61
C PRO A 222 1.25 -13.94 18.58
N LYS A 223 0.34 -13.08 19.06
CA LYS A 223 -1.11 -13.33 19.03
C LYS A 223 -1.76 -12.80 17.76
N GLY A 224 -1.08 -11.92 17.00
CA GLY A 224 -1.60 -11.31 15.77
C GLY A 224 -2.70 -10.28 16.02
N GLU A 225 -2.80 -9.72 17.22
CA GLU A 225 -3.75 -8.67 17.57
C GLU A 225 -3.26 -7.28 17.14
N ILE A 226 -1.93 -7.10 17.08
CA ILE A 226 -1.28 -5.87 16.66
C ILE A 226 -0.59 -6.11 15.32
N ALA A 227 -0.84 -5.24 14.36
CA ALA A 227 -0.19 -5.29 13.06
C ALA A 227 1.14 -4.51 13.08
N ALA A 228 2.20 -5.16 12.60
CA ALA A 228 3.51 -4.54 12.42
C ALA A 228 3.63 -3.95 11.01
N PHE A 229 4.15 -2.73 10.92
CA PHE A 229 4.43 -2.06 9.66
C PHE A 229 5.89 -1.60 9.63
N CYS A 230 6.47 -1.53 8.44
CA CYS A 230 7.70 -0.80 8.24
C CYS A 230 7.41 0.71 8.38
N ASP A 231 8.43 1.49 8.66
CA ASP A 231 8.37 2.95 8.63
C ASP A 231 8.12 3.49 7.22
N SER A 232 7.51 4.63 7.17
CA SER A 232 7.22 5.43 5.96
C SER A 232 8.02 6.72 5.98
#